data_be01689edc3edfaa318df22b3a3fde57
#
_entry.id   be01689edc3edfaa318df22b3a3fde57
#
_cell.length_a   1.000
_cell.length_b   1.000
_cell.length_c   1.000
_cell.angle_alpha   90.00
_cell.angle_beta   90.00
_cell.angle_gamma   90.00
#
_symmetry.space_group_name_H-M   'P 1'
#
loop_
_entity.id
_entity.type
_entity.pdbx_description
1 polymer ?
#
loop_
_entity_poly.entity_id
_entity_poly.type
_entity_poly.pdbx_seq_one_letter_code
_entity_poly.pdbx_strand_id
1 'polypeptide(L)'
;MNFEDFRKDIELKLSSITEFDLQEFQFLPYSFGSGFLAYRIKGQFHKFIFDGRESELTWLISKQNHKYSENSFTEFKRFCELDISVEELENGIKNSA
;
A
#
# COMPACT_ATOMS: atom_id res chain seq x y z
N MET A 1 -12.45 8.81 5.52
CA MET A 1 -10.99 8.95 5.31
C MET A 1 -10.73 9.31 3.86
N ASN A 2 -9.99 10.36 3.60
CA ASN A 2 -9.58 10.72 2.24
C ASN A 2 -8.19 10.13 1.93
N PHE A 3 -7.75 10.27 0.68
CA PHE A 3 -6.47 9.69 0.24
C PHE A 3 -5.27 10.24 1.02
N GLU A 4 -5.26 11.54 1.31
CA GLU A 4 -4.17 12.16 2.05
C GLU A 4 -4.11 11.64 3.49
N ASP A 5 -5.26 11.50 4.15
CA ASP A 5 -5.34 10.93 5.49
C ASP A 5 -4.90 9.47 5.49
N PHE A 6 -5.30 8.72 4.47
CA PHE A 6 -4.89 7.33 4.29
C PHE A 6 -3.37 7.22 4.16
N ARG A 7 -2.74 8.08 3.35
CA ARG A 7 -1.30 8.09 3.17
C ARG A 7 -0.58 8.38 4.50
N LYS A 8 -1.03 9.39 5.23
CA LYS A 8 -0.44 9.75 6.53
C LYS A 8 -0.55 8.60 7.51
N ASP A 9 -1.70 7.95 7.54
CA ASP A 9 -1.97 6.83 8.44
C ASP A 9 -1.07 5.63 8.11
N ILE A 10 -0.99 5.24 6.85
CA ILE A 10 -0.15 4.12 6.39
C ILE A 10 1.33 4.41 6.68
N GLU A 11 1.81 5.62 6.35
CA GLU A 11 3.22 5.96 6.55
C GLU A 11 3.60 6.02 8.02
N LEU A 12 2.70 6.50 8.86
CA LEU A 12 2.92 6.49 10.31
C LEU A 12 3.02 5.06 10.84
N LYS A 13 2.14 4.18 10.41
CA LYS A 13 2.15 2.78 10.82
C LYS A 13 3.38 2.04 10.31
N LEU A 14 3.74 2.24 9.04
CA LEU A 14 4.95 1.63 8.46
C LEU A 14 6.21 2.08 9.20
N SER A 15 6.30 3.36 9.53
CA SER A 15 7.49 3.90 10.20
C SER A 15 7.71 3.29 11.59
N SER A 16 6.67 2.75 12.21
CA SER A 16 6.79 2.10 13.51
C SER A 16 7.31 0.66 13.43
N ILE A 17 7.33 0.05 12.25
CA ILE A 17 7.66 -1.38 12.10
C ILE A 17 8.80 -1.64 11.11
N THR A 18 9.09 -0.72 10.19
CA THR A 18 10.09 -0.96 9.15
C THR A 18 10.58 0.35 8.54
N GLU A 19 11.69 0.26 7.82
CA GLU A 19 12.10 1.31 6.91
C GLU A 19 11.36 1.12 5.58
N PHE A 20 11.05 2.21 4.91
CA PHE A 20 10.34 2.16 3.64
C PHE A 20 10.71 3.37 2.78
N ASP A 21 10.62 3.19 1.46
CA ASP A 21 10.84 4.26 0.50
C ASP A 21 9.66 4.35 -0.46
N LEU A 22 9.10 5.53 -0.60
CA LEU A 22 8.02 5.75 -1.57
C LEU A 22 8.59 5.72 -2.98
N GLN A 23 8.05 4.85 -3.82
CA GLN A 23 8.48 4.69 -5.22
C GLN A 23 7.56 5.44 -6.16
N GLU A 24 6.25 5.35 -5.94
CA GLU A 24 5.26 5.97 -6.79
C GLU A 24 3.98 6.20 -6.01
N PHE A 25 3.26 7.27 -6.37
CA PHE A 25 1.91 7.47 -5.87
C PHE A 25 1.07 8.16 -6.95
N GLN A 26 -0.23 7.95 -6.89
CA GLN A 26 -1.18 8.61 -7.78
C GLN A 26 -2.47 8.88 -7.01
N PHE A 27 -2.98 10.10 -7.15
CA PHE A 27 -4.27 10.49 -6.61
C PHE A 27 -5.20 10.80 -7.77
N LEU A 28 -6.38 10.20 -7.76
CA LEU A 28 -7.38 10.33 -8.82
C LEU A 28 -8.64 10.98 -8.25
N PRO A 29 -8.69 12.32 -8.15
CA PRO A 29 -9.84 12.99 -7.54
C PRO A 29 -11.15 12.76 -8.30
N TYR A 30 -11.08 12.52 -9.61
CA TYR A 30 -12.26 12.25 -10.43
C TYR A 30 -12.75 10.81 -10.32
N SER A 31 -12.03 9.96 -9.61
CA SER A 31 -12.41 8.57 -9.34
C SER A 31 -12.76 8.40 -7.86
N PHE A 32 -13.65 9.23 -7.36
CA PHE A 32 -14.11 9.22 -5.96
C PHE A 32 -12.98 9.41 -4.96
N GLY A 33 -11.91 10.11 -5.34
CA GLY A 33 -10.76 10.32 -4.48
C GLY A 33 -9.88 9.10 -4.31
N SER A 34 -9.97 8.13 -5.21
CA SER A 34 -9.15 6.91 -5.20
C SER A 34 -7.69 7.23 -5.55
N GLY A 35 -6.80 6.29 -5.26
CA GLY A 35 -5.39 6.46 -5.57
C GLY A 35 -4.59 5.24 -5.12
N PHE A 36 -3.27 5.33 -5.26
CA PHE A 36 -2.41 4.26 -4.78
C PHE A 36 -1.08 4.80 -4.27
N LEU A 37 -0.43 3.99 -3.44
CA LEU A 37 0.89 4.25 -2.89
C LEU A 37 1.73 3.00 -3.09
N ALA A 38 2.92 3.15 -3.68
CA ALA A 38 3.83 2.04 -3.88
C ALA A 38 5.13 2.31 -3.13
N TYR A 39 5.51 1.37 -2.27
CA TYR A 39 6.69 1.48 -1.40
C TYR A 39 7.66 0.34 -1.64
N ARG A 40 8.95 0.63 -1.46
CA ARG A 40 9.95 -0.42 -1.30
C ARG A 40 10.10 -0.72 0.20
N ILE A 41 9.88 -1.96 0.58
CA ILE A 41 9.97 -2.41 1.97
C ILE A 41 10.79 -3.70 2.00
N LYS A 42 11.94 -3.68 2.69
CA LYS A 42 12.81 -4.85 2.83
C LYS A 42 13.16 -5.50 1.49
N GLY A 43 13.47 -4.67 0.49
CA GLY A 43 13.87 -5.15 -0.83
C GLY A 43 12.73 -5.62 -1.72
N GLN A 44 11.49 -5.47 -1.29
CA GLN A 44 10.32 -5.87 -2.06
C GLN A 44 9.38 -4.70 -2.23
N PHE A 45 8.67 -4.65 -3.35
CA PHE A 45 7.71 -3.57 -3.61
C PHE A 45 6.33 -3.95 -3.11
N HIS A 46 5.69 -3.01 -2.40
CA HIS A 46 4.34 -3.15 -1.87
C HIS A 46 3.49 -1.99 -2.37
N LYS A 47 2.33 -2.29 -2.92
CA LYS A 47 1.43 -1.29 -3.47
C LYS A 47 0.09 -1.37 -2.74
N PHE A 48 -0.37 -0.22 -2.25
CA PHE A 48 -1.65 -0.11 -1.55
C PHE A 48 -2.60 0.71 -2.42
N ILE A 49 -3.67 0.09 -2.88
CA ILE A 49 -4.69 0.76 -3.69
C ILE A 49 -5.85 1.15 -2.78
N PHE A 50 -6.08 2.45 -2.72
CA PHE A 50 -7.17 3.06 -1.96
C PHE A 50 -8.34 3.27 -2.90
N ASP A 51 -9.47 2.58 -2.65
CA ASP A 51 -10.69 2.75 -3.41
C ASP A 51 -11.65 3.63 -2.60
N GLY A 52 -11.75 4.91 -2.99
CA GLY A 52 -12.60 5.87 -2.28
C GLY A 52 -14.08 5.63 -2.49
N ARG A 53 -14.47 4.91 -3.54
CA ARG A 53 -15.87 4.61 -3.81
C ARG A 53 -16.40 3.48 -2.94
N GLU A 54 -15.64 2.39 -2.88
CA GLU A 54 -16.04 1.18 -2.15
C GLU A 54 -15.49 1.15 -0.72
N SER A 55 -14.66 2.11 -0.36
CA SER A 55 -13.96 2.14 0.94
C SER A 55 -13.17 0.86 1.18
N GLU A 56 -12.49 0.41 0.13
CA GLU A 56 -11.69 -0.81 0.16
C GLU A 56 -10.20 -0.51 -0.01
N LEU A 57 -9.39 -1.38 0.56
CA LEU A 57 -7.94 -1.36 0.40
C LEU A 57 -7.50 -2.65 -0.25
N THR A 58 -6.74 -2.55 -1.34
CA THR A 58 -6.11 -3.70 -1.98
C THR A 58 -4.61 -3.58 -1.82
N TRP A 59 -3.98 -4.63 -1.32
CA TRP A 59 -2.54 -4.71 -1.10
C TRP A 59 -1.95 -5.66 -2.13
N LEU A 60 -1.05 -5.13 -2.97
CA LEU A 60 -0.36 -5.91 -3.99
C LEU A 60 1.13 -5.96 -3.64
N ILE A 61 1.78 -7.01 -4.06
CA ILE A 61 3.23 -7.16 -3.90
C ILE A 61 3.86 -7.51 -5.25
N SER A 62 5.11 -7.08 -5.41
CA SER A 62 5.90 -7.41 -6.58
C SER A 62 6.98 -8.40 -6.17
N LYS A 63 7.20 -9.42 -6.99
CA LYS A 63 8.27 -10.40 -6.77
C LYS A 63 9.62 -9.93 -7.34
N GLN A 64 9.63 -8.82 -8.07
CA GLN A 64 10.86 -8.24 -8.57
C GLN A 64 11.47 -7.33 -7.51
N ASN A 65 12.65 -7.67 -7.03
CA ASN A 65 13.25 -7.01 -5.88
C ASN A 65 14.21 -5.88 -6.23
N HIS A 66 14.60 -5.74 -7.50
CA HIS A 66 15.68 -4.84 -7.87
C HIS A 66 15.26 -3.70 -8.79
N LYS A 67 14.08 -3.74 -9.38
CA LYS A 67 13.59 -2.67 -10.25
C LYS A 67 12.09 -2.52 -10.11
N TYR A 68 11.64 -1.31 -9.82
CA TYR A 68 10.22 -1.00 -9.77
C TYR A 68 9.59 -1.11 -11.16
N SER A 69 8.46 -1.82 -11.26
CA SER A 69 7.68 -1.94 -12.49
C SER A 69 6.20 -2.00 -12.16
N GLU A 70 5.40 -1.15 -12.79
CA GLU A 70 3.95 -1.12 -12.59
C GLU A 70 3.27 -2.45 -12.91
N ASN A 71 3.85 -3.24 -13.81
CA ASN A 71 3.23 -4.45 -14.32
C ASN A 71 3.61 -5.72 -13.56
N SER A 72 4.42 -5.60 -12.50
CA SER A 72 4.92 -6.76 -11.78
C SER A 72 4.12 -7.10 -10.52
N PHE A 73 3.07 -6.33 -10.22
CA PHE A 73 2.31 -6.50 -9.00
C PHE A 73 1.22 -7.56 -9.11
N THR A 74 1.07 -8.36 -8.05
CA THR A 74 -0.03 -9.31 -7.91
C THR A 74 -0.75 -9.04 -6.60
N GLU A 75 -2.06 -9.30 -6.59
CA GLU A 75 -2.86 -9.07 -5.39
C GLU A 75 -2.42 -10.01 -4.27
N PHE A 76 -2.19 -9.44 -3.10
CA PHE A 76 -1.77 -10.16 -1.91
C PHE A 76 -2.91 -10.28 -0.89
N LYS A 77 -3.56 -9.16 -0.56
CA LYS A 77 -4.68 -9.11 0.36
C LYS A 77 -5.65 -8.01 -0.04
N ARG A 78 -6.93 -8.20 0.31
CA ARG A 78 -7.95 -7.18 0.14
C ARG A 78 -8.68 -6.98 1.46
N PHE A 79 -8.90 -5.72 1.82
CA PHE A 79 -9.58 -5.33 3.05
C PHE A 79 -10.83 -4.55 2.70
N CYS A 80 -11.95 -4.85 3.38
CA CYS A 80 -13.20 -4.10 3.22
C CYS A 80 -13.18 -2.78 4.00
N GLU A 81 -12.06 -2.44 4.60
CA GLU A 81 -11.85 -1.22 5.38
C GLU A 81 -10.57 -0.54 4.92
N LEU A 82 -10.52 0.78 5.09
CA LEU A 82 -9.33 1.57 4.74
C LEU A 82 -8.32 1.64 5.89
N ASP A 83 -8.77 1.34 7.10
CA ASP A 83 -7.95 1.42 8.31
C ASP A 83 -7.34 0.06 8.61
N ILE A 84 -6.17 -0.19 8.03
CA ILE A 84 -5.43 -1.42 8.29
C ILE A 84 -4.58 -1.27 9.56
N SER A 85 -4.60 -2.26 10.43
CA SER A 85 -3.86 -2.21 11.69
C SER A 85 -2.35 -2.40 11.48
N VAL A 86 -1.56 -1.91 12.44
CA VAL A 86 -0.10 -2.11 12.46
C VAL A 86 0.22 -3.61 12.44
N GLU A 87 -0.54 -4.40 13.20
CA GLU A 87 -0.35 -5.85 13.29
C GLU A 87 -0.56 -6.51 11.93
N GLU A 88 -1.61 -6.12 11.20
CA GLU A 88 -1.87 -6.66 9.87
C GLU A 88 -0.78 -6.28 8.88
N LEU A 89 -0.28 -5.04 8.96
CA LEU A 89 0.84 -4.58 8.14
C LEU A 89 2.10 -5.40 8.43
N GLU A 90 2.44 -5.54 9.70
CA GLU A 90 3.63 -6.29 10.12
C GLU A 90 3.57 -7.75 9.68
N ASN A 91 2.43 -8.40 9.91
CA ASN A 91 2.25 -9.80 9.53
C ASN A 91 2.31 -9.97 8.01
N GLY A 92 1.71 -9.04 7.25
CA GLY A 92 1.73 -9.09 5.80
C GLY A 92 3.14 -8.93 5.23
N ILE A 93 3.91 -7.98 5.76
CA ILE A 93 5.30 -7.76 5.34
C ILE A 93 6.14 -8.99 5.62
N LYS A 94 5.96 -9.59 6.80
CA LYS A 94 6.66 -10.80 7.21
C LYS A 94 6.37 -11.98 6.29
N ASN A 95 5.11 -12.14 5.90
CA ASN A 95 4.64 -13.29 5.13
C ASN A 95 4.81 -13.12 3.62
N SER A 96 5.15 -11.92 3.16
CA SER A 96 5.32 -11.63 1.74
C SER A 96 6.74 -11.96 1.23
N ALA A 97 7.64 -12.18 2.11
CA ALA A 97 9.05 -12.44 1.76
C ALA A 97 9.26 -13.86 1.24
#